data_aa84f54a68311793d4e0558ba11a2737
#
_entry.id   aa84f54a68311793d4e0558ba11a2737
#
_cell.length_a   1.000
_cell.length_b   1.000
_cell.length_c   1.000
_cell.angle_alpha   90.00
_cell.angle_beta   90.00
_cell.angle_gamma   90.00
#
_symmetry.space_group_name_H-M   'P 1'
#
loop_
_entity.id
_entity.type
_entity.pdbx_description
1 polymer ?
#
loop_
_entity_poly.entity_id
_entity_poly.type
_entity_poly.pdbx_seq_one_letter_code
_entity_poly.pdbx_strand_id
1 'polypeptide(L)'
;MDADAYPQEVLADEEPKYLRRQKPLEIKRRKFGKKAWKTYLRVIFWSAIALGGAAAGYALGHFLLSAKEMALIHSDQVEVANNHYVPRSRVLENFAADRNRSVLRIPLDERRRQLEAIPWVEQATVRRALPNRIEVEITERTPIAFLREGSELALVDVHGVILDRPLKGNFHFPVVTGMGADMPIEDREMRMQMFAGFTQQVEAARAGALEQVSEVDLTEAKDLRATISGLQVGNSGGGAAAGSDAWGNADAPIIVHFGDSDFQSKYLTVLNDIGQWRAAAGRVESVDLRFNGEAVVNPDRTILAQKQDPPAIAMAPKMASSAKVSPAQHGRAKAGSKHTNSQQQQR
;
A
#
# COMPACT_ATOMS: atom_id res chain seq x y z
N MET A 1 -33.64 -103.55 -96.98
CA MET A 1 -34.36 -102.36 -96.55
C MET A 1 -34.02 -102.15 -95.08
N ASP A 2 -33.13 -101.49 -94.87
CA ASP A 2 -32.88 -100.25 -94.11
C ASP A 2 -33.28 -100.37 -92.65
N ALA A 3 -32.33 -100.38 -91.85
CA ALA A 3 -32.50 -100.02 -90.45
C ALA A 3 -31.24 -99.43 -89.90
N ASP A 4 -31.44 -98.38 -89.38
CA ASP A 4 -30.56 -97.39 -88.90
C ASP A 4 -29.60 -97.84 -87.80
N ALA A 5 -28.38 -97.51 -87.96
CA ALA A 5 -27.31 -97.64 -86.98
C ALA A 5 -27.33 -96.37 -86.05
N TYR A 6 -27.49 -96.60 -84.80
CA TYR A 6 -27.20 -95.58 -83.83
C TYR A 6 -25.77 -95.74 -83.28
N PRO A 7 -24.98 -94.64 -83.26
CA PRO A 7 -23.65 -94.73 -82.70
C PRO A 7 -23.77 -94.74 -81.18
N GLN A 8 -23.11 -95.69 -80.56
CA GLN A 8 -22.91 -95.68 -79.12
C GLN A 8 -21.86 -94.59 -78.77
N GLU A 9 -22.40 -93.61 -78.14
CA GLU A 9 -21.57 -92.56 -77.48
C GLU A 9 -20.98 -93.18 -76.23
N VAL A 10 -19.66 -93.17 -76.19
CA VAL A 10 -18.84 -93.64 -75.06
C VAL A 10 -19.00 -92.64 -73.98
N LEU A 11 -19.80 -93.01 -72.94
CA LEU A 11 -19.83 -92.26 -71.69
C LEU A 11 -18.41 -92.39 -71.07
N ALA A 12 -17.62 -91.36 -71.25
CA ALA A 12 -16.40 -91.20 -70.49
C ALA A 12 -16.81 -91.00 -68.97
N ASP A 13 -16.34 -91.90 -68.16
CA ASP A 13 -16.42 -91.81 -66.74
C ASP A 13 -15.83 -90.48 -66.25
N GLU A 14 -16.64 -89.44 -66.07
CA GLU A 14 -16.27 -88.29 -65.28
C GLU A 14 -16.15 -88.66 -63.77
N GLU A 15 -14.96 -89.00 -63.38
CA GLU A 15 -14.71 -89.11 -61.94
C GLU A 15 -15.11 -87.86 -61.24
N PRO A 16 -15.92 -87.98 -60.11
CA PRO A 16 -16.36 -86.82 -59.38
C PRO A 16 -15.22 -86.07 -58.73
N LYS A 17 -14.89 -84.91 -59.33
CA LYS A 17 -13.85 -83.99 -58.97
C LYS A 17 -13.99 -83.39 -57.52
N TYR A 18 -14.90 -83.94 -56.73
CA TYR A 18 -15.31 -83.30 -55.43
C TYR A 18 -14.99 -84.07 -54.15
N LEU A 19 -14.15 -85.04 -54.20
CA LEU A 19 -13.60 -85.64 -52.99
C LEU A 19 -12.20 -85.15 -52.69
N ARG A 20 -11.99 -83.82 -52.67
CA ARG A 20 -10.87 -83.28 -51.92
C ARG A 20 -11.14 -83.55 -50.47
N ARG A 21 -10.48 -84.55 -49.91
CA ARG A 21 -10.37 -84.66 -48.46
C ARG A 21 -9.92 -83.29 -47.89
N GLN A 22 -10.80 -82.57 -47.29
CA GLN A 22 -10.45 -81.40 -46.44
C GLN A 22 -9.51 -81.94 -45.39
N LYS A 23 -8.28 -81.36 -45.44
CA LYS A 23 -7.32 -81.63 -44.36
C LYS A 23 -7.99 -81.22 -43.05
N PRO A 24 -8.02 -82.09 -42.03
CA PRO A 24 -8.59 -81.71 -40.75
C PRO A 24 -7.90 -80.43 -40.26
N LEU A 25 -8.69 -79.43 -39.87
CA LEU A 25 -8.19 -78.19 -39.26
C LEU A 25 -7.49 -78.62 -37.99
N GLU A 26 -6.15 -78.65 -38.03
CA GLU A 26 -5.37 -78.76 -36.84
C GLU A 26 -5.59 -77.52 -35.98
N ILE A 27 -6.51 -77.57 -35.05
CA ILE A 27 -6.63 -76.59 -33.97
C ILE A 27 -5.35 -76.73 -33.12
N LYS A 28 -4.35 -75.95 -33.49
CA LYS A 28 -3.17 -75.82 -32.59
C LYS A 28 -3.63 -75.22 -31.29
N ARG A 29 -4.01 -76.05 -30.36
CA ARG A 29 -4.14 -75.64 -28.97
C ARG A 29 -2.78 -75.05 -28.57
N ARG A 30 -2.75 -73.70 -28.44
CA ARG A 30 -1.58 -73.01 -27.82
C ARG A 30 -1.37 -73.63 -26.47
N LYS A 31 -0.43 -74.56 -26.39
CA LYS A 31 0.08 -75.04 -25.13
C LYS A 31 0.73 -73.85 -24.43
N PHE A 32 0.13 -73.31 -23.40
CA PHE A 32 0.76 -72.37 -22.50
C PHE A 32 2.09 -72.99 -22.06
N GLY A 33 3.18 -72.58 -22.77
CA GLY A 33 4.46 -73.20 -22.53
C GLY A 33 4.92 -72.85 -21.11
N LYS A 34 5.59 -73.76 -20.43
CA LYS A 34 6.17 -73.58 -19.11
C LYS A 34 7.08 -72.34 -19.00
N LYS A 35 7.56 -71.80 -20.11
CA LYS A 35 8.32 -70.56 -20.18
C LYS A 35 7.43 -69.32 -19.96
N ALA A 36 6.19 -69.31 -20.50
CA ALA A 36 5.25 -68.19 -20.31
C ALA A 36 4.82 -68.07 -18.87
N TRP A 37 4.63 -69.17 -18.14
CA TRP A 37 4.29 -69.19 -16.74
C TRP A 37 5.36 -68.47 -15.84
N LYS A 38 6.63 -68.71 -16.10
CA LYS A 38 7.73 -68.03 -15.40
C LYS A 38 7.75 -66.52 -15.67
N THR A 39 7.37 -66.10 -16.87
CA THR A 39 7.28 -64.67 -17.22
C THR A 39 6.07 -64.02 -16.50
N TYR A 40 4.91 -64.66 -16.46
CA TYR A 40 3.74 -64.17 -15.71
C TYR A 40 4.03 -64.10 -14.23
N LEU A 41 4.69 -65.09 -13.63
CA LEU A 41 5.09 -65.06 -12.23
C LEU A 41 6.03 -63.91 -11.91
N ARG A 42 6.99 -63.60 -12.81
CA ARG A 42 7.87 -62.44 -12.67
C ARG A 42 7.11 -61.12 -12.73
N VAL A 43 6.21 -61.01 -13.71
CA VAL A 43 5.37 -59.78 -13.84
C VAL A 43 4.47 -59.58 -12.60
N ILE A 44 3.84 -60.68 -12.13
CA ILE A 44 3.03 -60.62 -10.90
C ILE A 44 3.88 -60.26 -9.70
N PHE A 45 5.10 -60.84 -9.58
CA PHE A 45 5.99 -60.52 -8.49
C PHE A 45 6.44 -59.07 -8.49
N TRP A 46 6.84 -58.52 -9.65
CA TRP A 46 7.25 -57.13 -9.77
C TRP A 46 6.07 -56.16 -9.57
N SER A 47 4.88 -56.54 -10.08
CA SER A 47 3.68 -55.75 -9.84
C SER A 47 3.25 -55.74 -8.39
N ALA A 48 3.39 -56.84 -7.69
CA ALA A 48 3.13 -56.92 -6.24
C ALA A 48 4.11 -56.06 -5.44
N ILE A 49 5.40 -56.06 -5.79
CA ILE A 49 6.40 -55.17 -5.19
C ILE A 49 6.07 -53.70 -5.47
N ALA A 50 5.73 -53.38 -6.68
CA ALA A 50 5.36 -51.99 -7.06
C ALA A 50 4.11 -51.54 -6.29
N LEU A 51 3.09 -52.37 -6.21
CA LEU A 51 1.84 -52.07 -5.49
C LEU A 51 2.11 -51.96 -3.97
N GLY A 52 2.89 -52.89 -3.41
CA GLY A 52 3.31 -52.86 -2.00
C GLY A 52 4.10 -51.61 -1.68
N GLY A 53 5.05 -51.23 -2.54
CA GLY A 53 5.83 -50.00 -2.41
C GLY A 53 4.95 -48.74 -2.47
N ALA A 54 4.02 -48.70 -3.41
CA ALA A 54 3.05 -47.61 -3.52
C ALA A 54 2.13 -47.53 -2.29
N ALA A 55 1.63 -48.65 -1.79
CA ALA A 55 0.79 -48.71 -0.58
C ALA A 55 1.60 -48.28 0.68
N ALA A 56 2.84 -48.74 0.82
CA ALA A 56 3.71 -48.32 1.91
C ALA A 56 4.05 -46.83 1.85
N GLY A 57 4.34 -46.31 0.65
CA GLY A 57 4.56 -44.87 0.43
C GLY A 57 3.34 -44.05 0.77
N TYR A 58 2.14 -44.48 0.35
CA TYR A 58 0.88 -43.83 0.71
C TYR A 58 0.62 -43.83 2.21
N ALA A 59 0.81 -45.01 2.87
CA ALA A 59 0.62 -45.15 4.31
C ALA A 59 1.60 -44.26 5.10
N LEU A 60 2.88 -44.23 4.68
CA LEU A 60 3.90 -43.37 5.28
C LEU A 60 3.54 -41.89 5.09
N GLY A 61 3.18 -41.50 3.89
CA GLY A 61 2.75 -40.12 3.59
C GLY A 61 1.53 -39.74 4.42
N HIS A 62 0.52 -40.59 4.51
CA HIS A 62 -0.67 -40.36 5.33
C HIS A 62 -0.32 -40.26 6.82
N PHE A 63 0.56 -41.13 7.30
CA PHE A 63 1.06 -41.11 8.70
C PHE A 63 1.74 -39.76 8.99
N LEU A 64 2.72 -39.34 8.17
CA LEU A 64 3.44 -38.08 8.34
C LEU A 64 2.51 -36.86 8.32
N LEU A 65 1.50 -36.86 7.43
CA LEU A 65 0.52 -35.78 7.34
C LEU A 65 -0.50 -35.76 8.48
N SER A 66 -0.68 -36.87 9.20
CA SER A 66 -1.67 -37.04 10.27
C SER A 66 -1.08 -37.19 11.64
N ALA A 67 0.27 -37.33 11.75
CA ALA A 67 0.97 -37.50 13.01
C ALA A 67 0.78 -36.27 13.89
N LYS A 68 0.39 -36.49 15.15
CA LYS A 68 0.22 -35.42 16.15
C LYS A 68 1.53 -34.70 16.46
N GLU A 69 2.65 -35.40 16.31
CA GLU A 69 3.99 -34.86 16.48
C GLU A 69 4.36 -33.82 15.46
N MET A 70 3.67 -33.79 14.31
CA MET A 70 3.82 -32.77 13.25
C MET A 70 2.72 -31.70 13.25
N ALA A 71 1.84 -31.74 14.24
CA ALA A 71 0.74 -30.79 14.33
C ALA A 71 1.16 -29.50 15.07
N LEU A 72 0.68 -28.37 14.58
CA LEU A 72 0.78 -27.08 15.25
C LEU A 72 -0.27 -27.01 16.37
N ILE A 73 0.13 -27.35 17.61
CA ILE A 73 -0.79 -27.43 18.75
C ILE A 73 -0.76 -26.15 19.57
N HIS A 74 0.44 -25.63 19.81
CA HIS A 74 0.67 -24.48 20.69
C HIS A 74 1.16 -23.26 19.90
N SER A 75 0.85 -22.08 20.41
CA SER A 75 1.28 -20.82 19.81
C SER A 75 2.78 -20.54 19.94
N ASP A 76 3.48 -21.22 20.85
CA ASP A 76 4.93 -21.14 21.01
C ASP A 76 5.69 -21.88 19.90
N GLN A 77 5.02 -22.79 19.18
CA GLN A 77 5.56 -23.45 18.00
C GLN A 77 5.67 -22.52 16.77
N VAL A 78 5.05 -21.33 16.81
CA VAL A 78 5.26 -20.27 15.83
C VAL A 78 6.29 -19.30 16.40
N GLU A 79 7.50 -19.39 15.91
CA GLU A 79 8.61 -18.52 16.30
C GLU A 79 8.57 -17.28 15.41
N VAL A 80 8.44 -16.09 16.03
CA VAL A 80 8.38 -14.81 15.33
C VAL A 80 9.63 -14.02 15.65
N ALA A 81 10.33 -13.58 14.61
CA ALA A 81 11.55 -12.79 14.71
C ALA A 81 11.42 -11.44 14.04
N ASN A 82 12.18 -10.44 14.53
CA ASN A 82 12.30 -9.08 14.00
C ASN A 82 10.99 -8.27 14.06
N ASN A 83 10.08 -8.59 14.97
CA ASN A 83 8.85 -7.83 15.19
C ASN A 83 9.03 -6.82 16.34
N HIS A 84 9.15 -5.52 16.02
CA HIS A 84 9.27 -4.42 16.98
C HIS A 84 7.94 -3.70 17.19
N TYR A 85 7.30 -3.30 16.10
CA TYR A 85 6.03 -2.58 16.09
C TYR A 85 4.83 -3.50 15.89
N VAL A 86 5.00 -4.61 15.15
CA VAL A 86 3.96 -5.62 14.95
C VAL A 86 3.88 -6.51 16.19
N PRO A 87 2.77 -6.48 16.95
CA PRO A 87 2.64 -7.35 18.12
C PRO A 87 2.57 -8.82 17.69
N ARG A 88 3.28 -9.68 18.42
CA ARG A 88 3.29 -11.13 18.17
C ARG A 88 1.86 -11.71 18.07
N SER A 89 0.93 -11.22 18.88
CA SER A 89 -0.46 -11.67 18.85
C SER A 89 -1.09 -11.50 17.47
N ARG A 90 -0.81 -10.40 16.78
CA ARG A 90 -1.32 -10.10 15.43
C ARG A 90 -0.78 -11.09 14.40
N VAL A 91 0.48 -11.48 14.53
CA VAL A 91 1.09 -12.51 13.68
C VAL A 91 0.44 -13.87 13.93
N LEU A 92 0.24 -14.26 15.21
CA LEU A 92 -0.35 -15.53 15.59
C LEU A 92 -1.83 -15.67 15.16
N GLU A 93 -2.58 -14.60 15.06
CA GLU A 93 -3.95 -14.60 14.55
C GLU A 93 -4.04 -15.21 13.15
N ASN A 94 -3.05 -14.97 12.28
CA ASN A 94 -3.01 -15.52 10.93
C ASN A 94 -2.83 -17.06 10.92
N PHE A 95 -2.32 -17.66 12.00
CA PHE A 95 -2.17 -19.09 12.14
C PHE A 95 -3.26 -19.75 12.99
N ALA A 96 -4.25 -19.00 13.46
CA ALA A 96 -5.31 -19.50 14.31
C ALA A 96 -6.11 -20.66 13.66
N ALA A 97 -6.34 -20.58 12.36
CA ALA A 97 -7.04 -21.60 11.58
C ALA A 97 -6.20 -22.88 11.35
N ASP A 98 -4.89 -22.83 11.62
CA ASP A 98 -3.98 -23.97 11.39
C ASP A 98 -3.73 -24.78 12.66
N ARG A 99 -4.38 -24.44 13.76
CA ARG A 99 -4.31 -25.22 14.99
C ARG A 99 -4.74 -26.68 14.74
N ASN A 100 -3.99 -27.62 15.31
CA ASN A 100 -4.18 -29.06 15.14
C ASN A 100 -3.99 -29.58 13.70
N ARG A 101 -3.44 -28.75 12.79
CA ARG A 101 -3.06 -29.19 11.45
C ARG A 101 -1.57 -29.54 11.42
N SER A 102 -1.23 -30.55 10.63
CA SER A 102 0.18 -30.85 10.37
C SER A 102 0.85 -29.65 9.69
N VAL A 103 2.05 -29.28 10.16
CA VAL A 103 2.87 -28.19 9.59
C VAL A 103 3.11 -28.38 8.09
N LEU A 104 3.12 -29.64 7.61
CA LEU A 104 3.27 -29.96 6.19
C LEU A 104 2.06 -29.54 5.33
N ARG A 105 0.88 -29.43 5.93
CA ARG A 105 -0.38 -29.04 5.24
C ARG A 105 -0.70 -27.55 5.31
N ILE A 106 0.07 -26.77 6.07
CA ILE A 106 -0.14 -25.34 6.20
C ILE A 106 0.30 -24.64 4.91
N PRO A 107 -0.57 -23.84 4.27
CA PRO A 107 -0.24 -23.14 3.04
C PRO A 107 0.60 -21.89 3.34
N LEU A 108 1.93 -22.04 3.36
CA LEU A 108 2.84 -20.97 3.79
C LEU A 108 2.74 -19.70 2.92
N ASP A 109 2.53 -19.86 1.60
CA ASP A 109 2.40 -18.72 0.69
C ASP A 109 1.14 -17.88 0.96
N GLU A 110 0.07 -18.52 1.42
CA GLU A 110 -1.13 -17.82 1.84
C GLU A 110 -0.89 -17.07 3.15
N ARG A 111 -0.24 -17.72 4.11
CA ARG A 111 0.10 -17.10 5.40
C ARG A 111 1.06 -15.92 5.21
N ARG A 112 2.06 -16.06 4.32
CA ARG A 112 2.94 -14.96 3.96
C ARG A 112 2.15 -13.76 3.43
N ARG A 113 1.26 -13.97 2.45
CA ARG A 113 0.43 -12.88 1.89
C ARG A 113 -0.47 -12.23 2.94
N GLN A 114 -1.00 -13.01 3.88
CA GLN A 114 -1.81 -12.48 4.98
C GLN A 114 -0.98 -11.65 5.96
N LEU A 115 0.27 -12.02 6.21
CA LEU A 115 1.21 -11.24 7.01
C LEU A 115 1.61 -9.95 6.30
N GLU A 116 1.92 -10.02 5.00
CA GLU A 116 2.26 -8.87 4.16
C GLU A 116 1.07 -7.91 3.94
N ALA A 117 -0.16 -8.34 4.20
CA ALA A 117 -1.34 -7.48 4.23
C ALA A 117 -1.44 -6.62 5.50
N ILE A 118 -0.63 -6.88 6.52
CA ILE A 118 -0.53 -6.02 7.71
C ILE A 118 0.27 -4.77 7.31
N PRO A 119 -0.26 -3.55 7.48
CA PRO A 119 0.40 -2.33 6.98
C PRO A 119 1.87 -2.18 7.42
N TRP A 120 2.19 -2.57 8.66
CA TRP A 120 3.55 -2.50 9.19
C TRP A 120 4.53 -3.55 8.65
N VAL A 121 4.04 -4.54 7.93
CA VAL A 121 4.88 -5.59 7.34
C VAL A 121 5.22 -5.23 5.90
N GLU A 122 6.50 -5.04 5.63
CA GLU A 122 6.99 -4.84 4.27
C GLU A 122 7.18 -6.18 3.56
N GLN A 123 7.80 -7.13 4.27
CA GLN A 123 8.05 -8.47 3.76
C GLN A 123 7.96 -9.49 4.90
N ALA A 124 7.40 -10.66 4.61
CA ALA A 124 7.37 -11.79 5.52
C ALA A 124 8.00 -13.02 4.90
N THR A 125 8.86 -13.69 5.66
CA THR A 125 9.39 -15.01 5.30
C THR A 125 8.82 -16.04 6.26
N VAL A 126 8.14 -17.06 5.72
CA VAL A 126 7.53 -18.12 6.52
C VAL A 126 8.16 -19.45 6.13
N ARG A 127 8.76 -20.13 7.08
CA ARG A 127 9.47 -21.40 6.88
C ARG A 127 8.94 -22.49 7.81
N ARG A 128 9.03 -23.74 7.38
CA ARG A 128 8.75 -24.91 8.23
C ARG A 128 10.03 -25.33 8.94
N ALA A 129 9.99 -25.38 10.25
CA ALA A 129 11.02 -26.00 11.07
C ALA A 129 10.45 -27.33 11.62
N LEU A 130 10.86 -28.43 11.00
CA LEU A 130 10.37 -29.76 11.37
C LEU A 130 10.84 -30.14 12.78
N PRO A 131 10.03 -30.90 13.55
CA PRO A 131 8.81 -31.58 13.09
C PRO A 131 7.53 -30.75 13.15
N ASN A 132 7.41 -29.75 14.03
CA ASN A 132 6.13 -29.09 14.34
C ASN A 132 6.23 -27.60 14.59
N ARG A 133 7.22 -26.93 14.00
CA ARG A 133 7.39 -25.47 14.16
C ARG A 133 7.26 -24.74 12.85
N ILE A 134 6.90 -23.47 12.97
CA ILE A 134 6.90 -22.49 11.89
C ILE A 134 7.78 -21.31 12.34
N GLU A 135 8.72 -20.96 11.52
CA GLU A 135 9.54 -19.75 11.68
C GLU A 135 8.96 -18.65 10.80
N VAL A 136 8.68 -17.50 11.41
CA VAL A 136 8.19 -16.30 10.76
C VAL A 136 9.21 -15.20 11.00
N GLU A 137 9.83 -14.74 9.95
CA GLU A 137 10.73 -13.60 9.97
C GLU A 137 10.05 -12.42 9.28
N ILE A 138 9.96 -11.29 9.96
CA ILE A 138 9.25 -10.11 9.50
C ILE A 138 10.26 -9.00 9.24
N THR A 139 10.14 -8.36 8.08
CA THR A 139 10.77 -7.07 7.81
C THR A 139 9.71 -6.00 7.97
N GLU A 140 9.86 -5.15 8.98
CA GLU A 140 8.91 -4.07 9.24
C GLU A 140 9.23 -2.85 8.37
N ARG A 141 8.18 -2.12 7.97
CA ARG A 141 8.31 -0.88 7.21
C ARG A 141 8.94 0.22 8.05
N THR A 142 9.72 1.06 7.39
CA THR A 142 10.35 2.22 8.01
C THR A 142 9.58 3.47 7.60
N PRO A 143 8.87 4.13 8.53
CA PRO A 143 8.20 5.39 8.23
C PRO A 143 9.21 6.51 8.03
N ILE A 144 8.89 7.46 7.15
CA ILE A 144 9.74 8.62 6.84
C ILE A 144 9.04 9.96 7.08
N ALA A 145 7.73 9.97 7.30
CA ALA A 145 6.96 11.17 7.57
C ALA A 145 5.74 10.88 8.46
N PHE A 146 5.22 11.93 9.09
CA PHE A 146 3.84 11.93 9.55
C PHE A 146 2.92 12.32 8.41
N LEU A 147 1.81 11.60 8.25
CA LEU A 147 0.74 11.95 7.33
C LEU A 147 -0.43 12.54 8.11
N ARG A 148 -0.85 13.74 7.75
CA ARG A 148 -2.06 14.36 8.31
C ARG A 148 -3.23 14.16 7.35
N GLU A 149 -4.23 13.43 7.82
CA GLU A 149 -5.50 13.22 7.13
C GLU A 149 -6.63 13.80 7.98
N GLY A 150 -7.09 14.99 7.61
CA GLY A 150 -8.04 15.74 8.44
C GLY A 150 -7.47 16.09 9.83
N SER A 151 -8.05 15.53 10.89
CA SER A 151 -7.61 15.70 12.27
C SER A 151 -6.70 14.58 12.77
N GLU A 152 -6.53 13.51 12.01
CA GLU A 152 -5.74 12.35 12.40
C GLU A 152 -4.31 12.46 11.88
N LEU A 153 -3.39 11.89 12.66
CA LEU A 153 -1.98 11.83 12.33
C LEU A 153 -1.53 10.37 12.28
N ALA A 154 -1.26 9.90 11.10
CA ALA A 154 -0.71 8.57 10.81
C ALA A 154 0.80 8.68 10.49
N LEU A 155 1.44 7.56 10.23
CA LEU A 155 2.79 7.50 9.67
C LEU A 155 2.71 7.06 8.21
N VAL A 156 3.72 7.38 7.42
CA VAL A 156 3.79 6.94 6.01
C VAL A 156 5.23 6.55 5.66
N ASP A 157 5.37 5.49 4.89
CA ASP A 157 6.66 5.02 4.37
C ASP A 157 6.98 5.60 2.98
N VAL A 158 8.13 5.25 2.44
CA VAL A 158 8.59 5.70 1.11
C VAL A 158 7.72 5.18 -0.04
N HIS A 159 6.99 4.09 0.17
CA HIS A 159 6.07 3.49 -0.80
C HIS A 159 4.63 4.03 -0.69
N GLY A 160 4.41 5.04 0.16
CA GLY A 160 3.08 5.63 0.33
C GLY A 160 2.11 4.75 1.13
N VAL A 161 2.62 3.75 1.85
CA VAL A 161 1.80 2.91 2.74
C VAL A 161 1.56 3.65 4.04
N ILE A 162 0.29 3.80 4.38
CA ILE A 162 -0.14 4.47 5.61
C ILE A 162 -0.05 3.46 6.77
N LEU A 163 0.63 3.88 7.84
CA LEU A 163 0.91 3.05 9.01
C LEU A 163 0.22 3.65 10.22
N ASP A 164 -0.45 2.80 10.98
CA ASP A 164 -1.01 3.20 12.27
C ASP A 164 0.11 3.65 13.22
N ARG A 165 -0.15 4.71 13.99
CA ARG A 165 0.83 5.18 14.96
C ARG A 165 0.96 4.17 16.10
N PRO A 166 2.15 3.60 16.34
CA PRO A 166 2.34 2.65 17.43
C PRO A 166 2.26 3.36 18.78
N LEU A 167 1.80 2.65 19.79
CA LEU A 167 1.73 3.15 21.18
C LEU A 167 3.11 3.50 21.75
N LYS A 168 4.15 2.84 21.26
CA LYS A 168 5.55 3.05 21.64
C LYS A 168 6.33 3.46 20.41
N GLY A 169 7.06 4.53 20.49
CA GLY A 169 7.92 5.06 19.45
C GLY A 169 7.98 6.57 19.52
N ASN A 170 9.17 7.10 19.44
CA ASN A 170 9.40 8.54 19.38
C ASN A 170 9.91 8.87 18.00
N PHE A 171 9.04 9.39 17.16
CA PHE A 171 9.34 9.75 15.79
C PHE A 171 9.48 11.26 15.66
N HIS A 172 10.48 11.70 14.93
CA HIS A 172 10.74 13.11 14.64
C HIS A 172 10.81 13.28 13.13
N PHE A 173 9.64 13.40 12.51
CA PHE A 173 9.51 13.56 11.08
C PHE A 173 8.73 14.83 10.75
N PRO A 174 8.94 15.43 9.59
CA PRO A 174 8.04 16.45 9.06
C PRO A 174 6.63 15.90 8.86
N VAL A 175 5.64 16.80 8.89
CA VAL A 175 4.26 16.45 8.59
C VAL A 175 4.01 16.62 7.11
N VAL A 176 3.53 15.57 6.46
CA VAL A 176 3.11 15.58 5.06
C VAL A 176 1.59 15.74 4.99
N THR A 177 1.14 16.56 4.05
CA THR A 177 -0.28 16.81 3.73
C THR A 177 -0.54 16.65 2.24
N GLY A 178 -1.82 16.68 1.84
CA GLY A 178 -2.21 16.58 0.43
C GLY A 178 -2.28 15.16 -0.11
N MET A 179 -2.24 14.16 0.77
CA MET A 179 -2.48 12.75 0.45
C MET A 179 -3.44 12.16 1.48
N GLY A 180 -4.10 11.06 1.12
CA GLY A 180 -5.00 10.34 2.00
C GLY A 180 -5.17 8.88 1.58
N ALA A 181 -5.92 8.11 2.36
CA ALA A 181 -6.21 6.72 2.10
C ALA A 181 -7.05 6.50 0.82
N ASP A 182 -7.79 7.50 0.41
CA ASP A 182 -8.62 7.55 -0.81
C ASP A 182 -7.80 7.67 -2.10
N MET A 183 -6.54 8.14 -2.00
CA MET A 183 -5.64 8.27 -3.14
C MET A 183 -5.08 6.88 -3.55
N PRO A 184 -4.98 6.58 -4.87
CA PRO A 184 -4.31 5.37 -5.36
C PRO A 184 -2.89 5.23 -4.80
N ILE A 185 -2.46 3.98 -4.54
CA ILE A 185 -1.15 3.71 -3.94
C ILE A 185 0.00 4.19 -4.83
N GLU A 186 -0.16 4.08 -6.15
CA GLU A 186 0.84 4.50 -7.13
C GLU A 186 1.08 6.02 -7.07
N ASP A 187 0.01 6.79 -6.90
CA ASP A 187 0.10 8.25 -6.76
C ASP A 187 0.72 8.65 -5.43
N ARG A 188 0.41 7.92 -4.35
CA ARG A 188 1.04 8.12 -3.03
C ARG A 188 2.52 7.79 -3.07
N GLU A 189 2.89 6.67 -3.69
CA GLU A 189 4.29 6.26 -3.83
C GLU A 189 5.09 7.30 -4.60
N MET A 190 4.59 7.80 -5.73
CA MET A 190 5.27 8.83 -6.52
C MET A 190 5.53 10.09 -5.68
N ARG A 191 4.56 10.54 -4.90
CA ARG A 191 4.68 11.72 -4.02
C ARG A 191 5.66 11.48 -2.88
N MET A 192 5.63 10.29 -2.28
CA MET A 192 6.55 9.93 -1.21
C MET A 192 7.99 9.74 -1.70
N GLN A 193 8.20 9.26 -2.92
CA GLN A 193 9.52 9.23 -3.55
C GLN A 193 10.06 10.65 -3.81
N MET A 194 9.20 11.57 -4.26
CA MET A 194 9.57 12.99 -4.40
C MET A 194 9.93 13.59 -3.03
N PHE A 195 9.15 13.32 -1.99
CA PHE A 195 9.44 13.74 -0.62
C PHE A 195 10.76 13.15 -0.10
N ALA A 196 11.03 11.87 -0.33
CA ALA A 196 12.30 11.23 0.06
C ALA A 196 13.50 11.88 -0.66
N GLY A 197 13.36 12.19 -1.95
CA GLY A 197 14.36 12.95 -2.70
C GLY A 197 14.58 14.35 -2.14
N PHE A 198 13.51 15.04 -1.76
CA PHE A 198 13.57 16.34 -1.10
C PHE A 198 14.34 16.26 0.23
N THR A 199 13.94 15.36 1.12
CA THR A 199 14.59 15.22 2.43
C THR A 199 16.07 14.91 2.32
N GLN A 200 16.45 14.01 1.42
CA GLN A 200 17.84 13.67 1.17
C GLN A 200 18.66 14.85 0.65
N GLN A 201 18.13 15.60 -0.32
CA GLN A 201 18.84 16.72 -0.92
C GLN A 201 18.96 17.93 0.02
N VAL A 202 17.91 18.19 0.81
CA VAL A 202 17.92 19.30 1.80
C VAL A 202 18.87 19.00 2.95
N GLU A 203 18.88 17.75 3.43
CA GLU A 203 19.83 17.34 4.48
C GLU A 203 21.28 17.32 3.97
N ALA A 204 21.49 16.98 2.68
CA ALA A 204 22.81 17.08 2.04
C ALA A 204 23.28 18.53 1.86
N ALA A 205 22.36 19.48 1.66
CA ALA A 205 22.67 20.89 1.57
C ALA A 205 23.14 21.47 2.92
N ARG A 206 22.50 21.06 4.00
CA ARG A 206 22.80 21.48 5.36
C ARG A 206 22.34 20.43 6.35
N ALA A 207 23.25 19.87 7.13
CA ALA A 207 22.93 18.92 8.19
C ALA A 207 21.97 19.54 9.22
N GLY A 208 20.90 18.82 9.56
CA GLY A 208 19.84 19.29 10.47
C GLY A 208 18.85 20.26 9.82
N ALA A 209 18.87 20.40 8.50
CA ALA A 209 17.93 21.27 7.79
C ALA A 209 16.47 20.79 7.91
N LEU A 210 16.25 19.48 8.02
CA LEU A 210 14.91 18.91 8.17
C LEU A 210 14.24 19.29 9.49
N GLU A 211 14.98 19.64 10.54
CA GLU A 211 14.44 20.14 11.80
C GLU A 211 13.71 21.49 11.62
N GLN A 212 14.08 22.24 10.58
CA GLN A 212 13.44 23.50 10.22
C GLN A 212 12.20 23.33 9.35
N VAL A 213 12.01 22.15 8.74
CA VAL A 213 10.85 21.83 7.90
C VAL A 213 9.75 21.29 8.79
N SER A 214 8.69 22.06 8.97
CA SER A 214 7.55 21.66 9.83
C SER A 214 6.50 20.87 9.07
N GLU A 215 6.19 21.28 7.84
CA GLU A 215 5.14 20.69 7.03
C GLU A 215 5.54 20.67 5.55
N VAL A 216 5.14 19.62 4.83
CA VAL A 216 5.32 19.49 3.39
C VAL A 216 3.98 19.14 2.76
N ASP A 217 3.49 20.03 1.90
CA ASP A 217 2.27 19.82 1.14
C ASP A 217 2.60 19.18 -0.22
N LEU A 218 2.01 18.02 -0.46
CA LEU A 218 2.14 17.22 -1.67
C LEU A 218 0.82 17.13 -2.45
N THR A 219 -0.08 18.11 -2.28
CA THR A 219 -1.37 18.14 -2.99
C THR A 219 -1.18 18.10 -4.50
N GLU A 220 -0.21 18.85 -5.01
CA GLU A 220 0.12 18.85 -6.43
C GLU A 220 1.25 17.88 -6.74
N ALA A 221 1.05 17.01 -7.75
CA ALA A 221 2.03 15.97 -8.11
C ALA A 221 3.39 16.51 -8.59
N LYS A 222 3.47 17.77 -8.99
CA LYS A 222 4.67 18.43 -9.54
C LYS A 222 5.10 19.67 -8.75
N ASP A 223 4.55 19.87 -7.57
CA ASP A 223 4.90 21.01 -6.73
C ASP A 223 4.94 20.62 -5.26
N LEU A 224 6.13 20.31 -4.79
CA LEU A 224 6.39 20.12 -3.37
C LEU A 224 6.48 21.50 -2.71
N ARG A 225 5.62 21.75 -1.73
CA ARG A 225 5.62 22.99 -0.93
C ARG A 225 6.05 22.66 0.47
N ALA A 226 7.13 23.27 0.93
CA ALA A 226 7.61 23.07 2.27
C ALA A 226 7.42 24.33 3.13
N THR A 227 6.90 24.16 4.33
CA THR A 227 6.85 25.21 5.36
C THR A 227 8.11 25.13 6.19
N ILE A 228 8.94 26.16 6.08
CA ILE A 228 10.24 26.22 6.75
C ILE A 228 10.21 27.31 7.82
N SER A 229 10.64 26.96 9.03
CA SER A 229 10.69 27.86 10.20
C SER A 229 12.14 28.08 10.65
N GLY A 230 12.41 29.16 11.39
CA GLY A 230 13.71 29.37 12.00
C GLY A 230 14.84 29.66 11.00
N LEU A 231 14.53 30.17 9.80
CA LEU A 231 15.52 30.63 8.85
C LEU A 231 16.20 31.92 9.39
N GLN A 232 17.24 31.74 10.23
CA GLN A 232 18.03 32.88 10.71
C GLN A 232 18.91 33.40 9.57
N VAL A 233 18.88 34.69 9.34
CA VAL A 233 19.82 35.37 8.47
C VAL A 233 21.22 35.20 9.11
N GLY A 234 22.06 34.35 8.48
CA GLY A 234 23.41 34.15 8.93
C GLY A 234 24.18 35.49 8.83
N ASN A 235 24.29 36.17 9.94
CA ASN A 235 25.21 37.29 10.05
C ASN A 235 26.62 36.71 10.23
N SER A 236 27.32 36.46 9.11
CA SER A 236 28.76 36.17 9.10
C SER A 236 29.54 37.48 9.34
N GLY A 237 29.43 38.02 10.52
CA GLY A 237 30.18 39.24 10.90
C GLY A 237 29.75 39.72 12.28
N GLY A 238 30.55 39.37 13.28
CA GLY A 238 30.50 39.65 14.69
C GLY A 238 29.69 40.84 15.18
N GLY A 239 28.94 40.59 16.21
CA GLY A 239 28.33 41.66 16.99
C GLY A 239 26.96 41.25 17.52
N ALA A 240 26.93 40.93 18.79
CA ALA A 240 25.72 40.71 19.54
C ALA A 240 24.72 41.87 19.39
N ALA A 241 23.63 41.61 18.71
CA ALA A 241 22.34 42.19 19.02
C ALA A 241 21.31 41.24 18.43
N ALA A 242 20.66 40.45 19.26
CA ALA A 242 19.32 39.98 18.94
C ALA A 242 18.44 41.24 18.83
N GLY A 243 18.58 41.95 17.73
CA GLY A 243 17.66 42.98 17.31
C GLY A 243 16.42 42.27 16.86
N SER A 244 15.36 42.26 17.68
CA SER A 244 14.02 42.19 17.15
C SER A 244 13.98 43.20 16.02
N ASP A 245 13.99 42.71 14.78
CA ASP A 245 13.70 43.54 13.62
C ASP A 245 12.43 44.31 13.95
N ALA A 246 12.33 45.56 13.54
CA ALA A 246 11.23 46.47 13.83
C ALA A 246 9.82 45.86 13.47
N TRP A 247 9.79 44.66 12.96
CA TRP A 247 8.62 43.89 12.52
C TRP A 247 8.42 42.55 13.24
N GLY A 248 9.24 42.19 14.23
CA GLY A 248 8.99 41.12 15.22
C GLY A 248 8.88 39.68 14.67
N ASN A 249 9.35 39.35 13.46
CA ASN A 249 9.05 38.07 12.81
C ASN A 249 10.24 37.42 12.09
N ALA A 250 11.44 37.48 12.65
CA ALA A 250 12.59 36.75 12.09
C ALA A 250 12.36 35.22 12.00
N ASP A 251 11.48 34.68 12.87
CA ASP A 251 11.15 33.25 12.95
C ASP A 251 9.82 32.86 12.31
N ALA A 252 9.14 33.78 11.59
CA ALA A 252 7.89 33.44 10.93
C ALA A 252 8.11 32.33 9.89
N PRO A 253 7.22 31.32 9.87
CA PRO A 253 7.30 30.25 8.88
C PRO A 253 7.07 30.79 7.47
N ILE A 254 7.80 30.25 6.50
CA ILE A 254 7.73 30.63 5.09
C ILE A 254 7.32 29.38 4.29
N ILE A 255 6.39 29.54 3.37
CA ILE A 255 6.03 28.50 2.41
C ILE A 255 6.92 28.63 1.18
N VAL A 256 7.67 27.58 0.85
CA VAL A 256 8.52 27.53 -0.31
C VAL A 256 8.01 26.51 -1.31
N HIS A 257 7.71 26.95 -2.54
CA HIS A 257 7.37 26.11 -3.67
C HIS A 257 8.65 25.64 -4.36
N PHE A 258 8.98 24.37 -4.14
CA PHE A 258 10.20 23.77 -4.69
C PHE A 258 10.01 23.15 -6.07
N GLY A 259 8.74 22.84 -6.47
CA GLY A 259 8.49 22.04 -7.66
C GLY A 259 8.82 20.57 -7.42
N ASP A 260 9.37 19.89 -8.44
CA ASP A 260 9.59 18.44 -8.46
C ASP A 260 11.09 18.04 -8.53
N SER A 261 12.02 18.99 -8.60
CA SER A 261 13.44 18.72 -8.82
C SER A 261 14.35 19.81 -8.27
N ASP A 262 15.66 19.52 -8.21
CA ASP A 262 16.74 20.45 -7.84
C ASP A 262 16.59 21.05 -6.43
N PHE A 263 16.08 20.26 -5.49
CA PHE A 263 15.76 20.72 -4.13
C PHE A 263 16.97 21.29 -3.40
N GLN A 264 18.16 20.70 -3.58
CA GLN A 264 19.38 21.17 -2.94
C GLN A 264 19.74 22.61 -3.35
N SER A 265 19.77 22.89 -4.65
CA SER A 265 20.14 24.22 -5.15
C SER A 265 19.09 25.26 -4.76
N LYS A 266 17.81 24.92 -4.85
CA LYS A 266 16.71 25.79 -4.46
C LYS A 266 16.71 26.09 -2.95
N TYR A 267 16.98 25.08 -2.12
CA TYR A 267 17.12 25.29 -0.67
C TYR A 267 18.30 26.22 -0.33
N LEU A 268 19.45 26.05 -0.99
CA LEU A 268 20.59 26.94 -0.82
C LEU A 268 20.27 28.39 -1.27
N THR A 269 19.51 28.56 -2.33
CA THR A 269 19.01 29.87 -2.76
C THR A 269 18.16 30.54 -1.67
N VAL A 270 17.22 29.76 -1.05
CA VAL A 270 16.43 30.29 0.08
C VAL A 270 17.37 30.75 1.21
N LEU A 271 18.36 29.94 1.61
CA LEU A 271 19.23 30.27 2.69
C LEU A 271 20.07 31.53 2.42
N ASN A 272 20.53 31.70 1.17
CA ASN A 272 21.39 32.83 0.80
C ASN A 272 20.60 34.14 0.64
N ASP A 273 19.39 34.04 0.05
CA ASP A 273 18.70 35.25 -0.41
C ASP A 273 17.54 35.69 0.50
N ILE A 274 17.14 34.88 1.49
CA ILE A 274 16.02 35.19 2.40
C ILE A 274 16.21 36.52 3.12
N GLY A 275 17.47 36.87 3.48
CA GLY A 275 17.79 38.14 4.10
C GLY A 275 17.49 39.33 3.20
N GLN A 276 17.87 39.23 1.92
CA GLN A 276 17.60 40.27 0.92
C GLN A 276 16.11 40.41 0.63
N TRP A 277 15.39 39.26 0.51
CA TRP A 277 13.96 39.28 0.28
C TRP A 277 13.19 39.93 1.42
N ARG A 278 13.54 39.60 2.67
CA ARG A 278 12.98 40.27 3.84
C ARG A 278 13.28 41.76 3.91
N ALA A 279 14.50 42.16 3.54
CA ALA A 279 14.89 43.59 3.47
C ALA A 279 14.10 44.34 2.41
N ALA A 280 13.88 43.75 1.24
CA ALA A 280 13.18 44.38 0.11
C ALA A 280 11.65 44.37 0.25
N ALA A 281 11.07 43.26 0.66
CA ALA A 281 9.62 43.03 0.68
C ALA A 281 9.00 43.15 2.08
N GLY A 282 9.83 43.22 3.16
CA GLY A 282 9.37 43.12 4.53
C GLY A 282 9.09 41.68 4.95
N ARG A 283 7.87 41.39 5.43
CA ARG A 283 7.49 40.00 5.75
C ARG A 283 7.26 39.22 4.47
N VAL A 284 7.97 38.09 4.35
CA VAL A 284 7.82 37.14 3.26
C VAL A 284 6.92 36.00 3.73
N GLU A 285 5.79 35.78 3.05
CA GLU A 285 4.84 34.71 3.34
C GLU A 285 5.13 33.46 2.51
N SER A 286 5.45 33.63 1.24
CA SER A 286 5.78 32.53 0.34
C SER A 286 6.85 32.92 -0.69
N VAL A 287 7.57 31.90 -1.15
CA VAL A 287 8.59 32.02 -2.20
C VAL A 287 8.37 30.91 -3.22
N ASP A 288 8.26 31.26 -4.50
CA ASP A 288 8.12 30.30 -5.58
C ASP A 288 9.43 30.15 -6.35
N LEU A 289 10.02 28.95 -6.32
CA LEU A 289 11.28 28.58 -6.95
C LEU A 289 11.09 27.57 -8.10
N ARG A 290 9.88 27.41 -8.59
CA ARG A 290 9.60 26.49 -9.70
C ARG A 290 10.19 26.96 -11.03
N PHE A 291 10.42 28.25 -11.16
CA PHE A 291 10.99 28.84 -12.37
C PHE A 291 12.53 28.84 -12.30
N ASN A 292 13.16 28.25 -13.30
CA ASN A 292 14.61 28.15 -13.34
C ASN A 292 15.29 29.53 -13.28
N GLY A 293 16.03 29.79 -12.20
CA GLY A 293 16.81 31.02 -12.01
C GLY A 293 16.02 32.24 -11.57
N GLU A 294 14.72 32.12 -11.37
CA GLU A 294 13.88 33.22 -10.88
C GLU A 294 13.17 32.83 -9.60
N ALA A 295 13.26 33.66 -8.58
CA ALA A 295 12.50 33.53 -7.34
C ALA A 295 11.38 34.57 -7.31
N VAL A 296 10.15 34.10 -7.23
CA VAL A 296 8.97 34.96 -7.08
C VAL A 296 8.63 35.05 -5.60
N VAL A 297 8.81 36.24 -5.01
CA VAL A 297 8.55 36.48 -3.60
C VAL A 297 7.19 37.15 -3.44
N ASN A 298 6.30 36.52 -2.68
CA ASN A 298 4.98 37.06 -2.38
C ASN A 298 5.00 37.63 -0.95
N PRO A 299 5.01 38.98 -0.81
CA PRO A 299 4.93 39.59 0.49
C PRO A 299 3.58 39.30 1.17
N ASP A 300 3.58 39.33 2.50
CA ASP A 300 2.35 39.16 3.27
C ASP A 300 1.25 40.13 2.78
N ARG A 301 0.15 39.62 2.24
CA ARG A 301 -0.97 40.41 1.71
C ARG A 301 -1.62 41.29 2.77
N THR A 302 -1.54 40.88 4.02
CA THR A 302 -2.12 41.64 5.15
C THR A 302 -1.42 43.01 5.31
N ILE A 303 -0.10 43.05 5.13
CA ILE A 303 0.69 44.29 5.24
C ILE A 303 0.45 45.18 4.00
N LEU A 304 0.31 44.59 2.82
CA LEU A 304 0.05 45.34 1.60
C LEU A 304 -1.33 45.97 1.62
N ALA A 305 -2.34 45.28 2.15
CA ALA A 305 -3.70 45.84 2.28
C ALA A 305 -3.71 47.02 3.25
N GLN A 306 -2.96 47.00 4.35
CA GLN A 306 -2.84 48.15 5.26
C GLN A 306 -2.07 49.32 4.68
N LYS A 307 -1.16 49.09 3.71
CA LYS A 307 -0.36 50.14 3.08
C LYS A 307 -1.04 50.76 1.88
N GLN A 308 -2.11 50.14 1.37
CA GLN A 308 -2.88 50.65 0.20
C GLN A 308 -4.15 51.40 0.54
N ASP A 309 -4.59 51.43 1.80
CA ASP A 309 -5.66 52.35 2.20
C ASP A 309 -5.07 53.75 2.37
N PRO A 310 -5.28 54.66 1.41
CA PRO A 310 -4.98 56.08 1.63
C PRO A 310 -5.91 56.55 2.77
N PRO A 311 -5.41 57.43 3.67
CA PRO A 311 -6.26 58.00 4.70
C PRO A 311 -7.49 58.59 4.04
N ALA A 312 -8.67 58.13 4.43
CA ALA A 312 -9.93 58.68 4.02
C ALA A 312 -9.91 60.17 4.32
N ILE A 313 -9.73 61.00 3.31
CA ILE A 313 -9.92 62.45 3.40
C ILE A 313 -11.40 62.63 3.79
N ALA A 314 -11.58 63.04 5.04
CA ALA A 314 -12.86 63.41 5.56
C ALA A 314 -13.40 64.59 4.74
N MET A 315 -14.25 64.32 3.79
CA MET A 315 -15.07 65.32 3.16
C MET A 315 -16.12 65.77 4.18
N ALA A 316 -15.91 67.00 4.72
CA ALA A 316 -16.88 67.70 5.51
C ALA A 316 -18.24 67.76 4.81
N PRO A 317 -19.36 67.56 5.51
CA PRO A 317 -20.68 67.71 4.94
C PRO A 317 -20.99 69.20 4.73
N LYS A 318 -21.23 69.60 3.48
CA LYS A 318 -21.82 70.88 3.14
C LYS A 318 -23.21 71.03 3.77
N MET A 319 -23.31 71.98 4.68
CA MET A 319 -24.58 72.48 5.18
C MET A 319 -25.46 72.97 4.02
N ALA A 320 -26.66 72.48 3.93
CA ALA A 320 -27.79 73.13 3.22
C ALA A 320 -28.93 73.28 4.18
N SER A 321 -29.21 74.56 4.40
CA SER A 321 -30.21 75.21 5.21
C SER A 321 -31.65 74.95 4.74
N SER A 322 -32.56 75.13 5.76
CA SER A 322 -33.97 75.60 5.70
C SER A 322 -35.06 74.54 5.49
N ALA A 323 -35.85 74.46 6.43
CA ALA A 323 -37.05 75.15 6.83
C ALA A 323 -38.25 74.19 6.98
N LYS A 324 -38.76 74.23 8.20
CA LYS A 324 -40.19 74.41 8.57
C LYS A 324 -41.16 73.22 8.44
N VAL A 325 -41.76 73.07 9.58
CA VAL A 325 -43.17 72.86 9.97
C VAL A 325 -43.55 71.51 10.59
N SER A 326 -43.75 71.60 11.89
CA SER A 326 -44.65 70.76 12.71
C SER A 326 -46.11 71.08 12.36
N PRO A 327 -47.15 70.43 12.87
CA PRO A 327 -47.27 69.55 14.06
C PRO A 327 -48.32 68.43 13.97
N ALA A 328 -48.40 67.69 15.10
CA ALA A 328 -49.60 67.08 15.75
C ALA A 328 -50.18 65.80 15.08
N GLN A 329 -50.58 64.84 15.77
CA GLN A 329 -51.15 64.48 17.06
C GLN A 329 -51.66 63.04 17.03
N HIS A 330 -51.68 62.46 18.21
CA HIS A 330 -52.62 61.44 18.69
C HIS A 330 -52.65 60.08 18.02
N GLY A 331 -52.58 59.00 18.74
CA GLY A 331 -53.24 58.47 19.88
C GLY A 331 -52.85 57.00 20.05
N ARG A 332 -52.49 56.69 21.20
CA ARG A 332 -53.20 55.91 22.22
C ARG A 332 -53.67 54.54 21.84
N ALA A 333 -53.12 53.64 22.57
CA ALA A 333 -53.71 52.68 23.47
C ALA A 333 -53.54 51.18 23.20
N LYS A 334 -53.03 50.60 24.22
CA LYS A 334 -53.47 49.40 24.96
C LYS A 334 -53.19 48.01 24.32
N ALA A 335 -52.42 47.28 24.99
CA ALA A 335 -52.67 46.44 26.17
C ALA A 335 -53.00 45.00 25.82
N GLY A 336 -52.40 44.13 26.55
CA GLY A 336 -52.88 42.81 26.90
C GLY A 336 -51.91 41.71 26.48
N SER A 337 -51.09 41.27 27.37
CA SER A 337 -51.37 40.43 28.53
C SER A 337 -51.32 38.93 28.18
N LYS A 338 -50.36 38.34 28.83
CA LYS A 338 -50.46 37.12 29.63
C LYS A 338 -50.16 35.74 28.99
N HIS A 339 -49.24 35.15 29.69
CA HIS A 339 -49.28 33.81 30.31
C HIS A 339 -49.17 32.65 29.33
N THR A 340 -48.52 31.56 29.61
CA THR A 340 -48.08 30.86 30.83
C THR A 340 -47.35 29.61 30.30
N ASN A 341 -46.17 29.34 30.77
CA ASN A 341 -45.89 28.24 31.71
C ASN A 341 -45.92 26.79 31.19
N SER A 342 -44.93 26.12 31.63
CA SER A 342 -44.85 24.71 32.07
C SER A 342 -44.32 23.73 31.03
N GLN A 343 -43.15 23.26 31.29
CA GLN A 343 -42.71 22.19 32.21
C GLN A 343 -42.91 20.79 31.63
N GLN A 344 -41.85 20.11 31.87
CA GLN A 344 -41.73 18.66 32.16
C GLN A 344 -41.54 17.75 30.99
N GLN A 345 -40.45 17.09 30.96
CA GLN A 345 -39.84 16.01 31.78
C GLN A 345 -39.96 14.66 31.06
N GLN A 346 -38.81 14.05 31.00
CA GLN A 346 -38.59 12.60 31.11
C GLN A 346 -39.08 11.68 29.98
N ARG A 347 -38.20 11.10 29.26
CA ARG A 347 -37.57 9.80 29.55
C ARG A 347 -36.39 9.57 28.61
#